data_5e9bf1e66f82e71f3df124043667aedd
#
_entry.id   5e9bf1e66f82e71f3df124043667aedd
#
_cell.length_a   1.000
_cell.length_b   1.000
_cell.length_c   1.000
_cell.angle_alpha   90.00
_cell.angle_beta   90.00
_cell.angle_gamma   90.00
#
_symmetry.space_group_name_H-M   'P 1'
#
loop_
_entity.id
_entity.type
_entity.pdbx_description
1 polymer ?
#
loop_
_entity_poly.entity_id
_entity_poly.type
_entity_poly.pdbx_seq_one_letter_code
_entity_poly.pdbx_strand_id
1 'polypeptide(L)'
;MTSKKKPKVYITRKLPDAVETRMRELFDAQLNIDDSPRSMPELAEAVQTADVLVPTVTDRIDAALIEQAGPQLKLIASFSNGTDHIDVEAAARKGITVTNTPNVLTEDTADMTMALILAVPRRLGEGARVLTDKPGEWAGWSPTWMLGRRIHGKRIGIVGMGRIGTAVARRAKAFGLSIHYHNRKRVNPATEDELEATYWESLDQMLARVDIVSVNCPSTPATFHLLSARRLALLQPTAYLVNTARGDVVDEAALIKCLREGRIAGAGLDVFENEPSVNPKLIKLANEGKVVLLPHMSSATIEGRIDMGDKVIINIRTFIDGHRPPNRVLPGR
;
A
#
# COMPACT_ATOMS: atom_id res chain seq x y z
N MET A 1 -5.71 -40.22 -23.49
CA MET A 1 -5.24 -39.19 -22.55
C MET A 1 -6.48 -38.53 -21.94
N THR A 2 -6.82 -38.87 -20.70
CA THR A 2 -7.92 -38.18 -19.98
C THR A 2 -7.52 -36.76 -19.75
N SER A 3 -8.22 -35.81 -20.39
CA SER A 3 -8.07 -34.39 -20.13
C SER A 3 -8.27 -34.15 -18.63
N LYS A 4 -7.20 -33.82 -17.90
CA LYS A 4 -7.35 -33.39 -16.50
C LYS A 4 -8.30 -32.21 -16.48
N LYS A 5 -9.38 -32.31 -15.72
CA LYS A 5 -10.35 -31.21 -15.55
C LYS A 5 -9.60 -29.96 -15.11
N LYS A 6 -9.79 -28.85 -15.80
CA LYS A 6 -9.19 -27.56 -15.39
C LYS A 6 -9.70 -27.21 -13.99
N PRO A 7 -8.83 -26.70 -13.08
CA PRO A 7 -9.26 -26.26 -11.76
C PRO A 7 -10.19 -25.05 -11.86
N LYS A 8 -11.20 -25.00 -11.02
CA LYS A 8 -12.12 -23.89 -10.90
C LYS A 8 -11.47 -22.76 -10.11
N VAL A 9 -11.20 -21.65 -10.77
CA VAL A 9 -10.55 -20.46 -10.19
C VAL A 9 -11.57 -19.33 -10.11
N TYR A 10 -11.87 -18.86 -8.89
CA TYR A 10 -12.78 -17.74 -8.67
C TYR A 10 -11.97 -16.46 -8.44
N ILE A 11 -12.21 -15.42 -9.27
CA ILE A 11 -11.53 -14.14 -9.23
C ILE A 11 -12.50 -13.07 -8.74
N THR A 12 -12.15 -12.38 -7.64
CA THR A 12 -13.08 -11.48 -6.94
C THR A 12 -13.21 -10.09 -7.57
N ARG A 13 -12.21 -9.66 -8.33
CA ARG A 13 -12.19 -8.35 -9.00
C ARG A 13 -11.74 -8.49 -10.45
N LYS A 14 -12.08 -7.53 -11.28
CA LYS A 14 -11.58 -7.49 -12.67
C LYS A 14 -10.06 -7.33 -12.68
N LEU A 15 -9.39 -8.16 -13.49
CA LEU A 15 -7.95 -8.09 -13.70
C LEU A 15 -7.62 -7.46 -15.07
N PRO A 16 -6.36 -7.07 -15.35
CA PRO A 16 -5.96 -6.65 -16.70
C PRO A 16 -6.34 -7.69 -17.76
N ASP A 17 -6.80 -7.25 -18.91
CA ASP A 17 -7.33 -8.14 -19.97
C ASP A 17 -6.33 -9.23 -20.39
N ALA A 18 -5.03 -8.90 -20.44
CA ALA A 18 -3.98 -9.88 -20.72
C ALA A 18 -3.94 -11.01 -19.69
N VAL A 19 -4.10 -10.67 -18.40
CA VAL A 19 -4.13 -11.63 -17.29
C VAL A 19 -5.39 -12.48 -17.36
N GLU A 20 -6.56 -11.86 -17.55
CA GLU A 20 -7.84 -12.59 -17.67
C GLU A 20 -7.85 -13.55 -18.85
N THR A 21 -7.28 -13.16 -19.99
CA THR A 21 -7.14 -14.04 -21.16
C THR A 21 -6.33 -15.28 -20.78
N ARG A 22 -5.18 -15.12 -20.13
CA ARG A 22 -4.37 -16.26 -19.68
C ARG A 22 -5.08 -17.11 -18.63
N MET A 23 -5.85 -16.49 -17.71
CA MET A 23 -6.66 -17.22 -16.73
C MET A 23 -7.67 -18.14 -17.42
N ARG A 24 -8.40 -17.68 -18.44
CA ARG A 24 -9.36 -18.49 -19.22
C ARG A 24 -8.67 -19.61 -19.99
N GLU A 25 -7.50 -19.36 -20.57
CA GLU A 25 -6.74 -20.38 -21.29
C GLU A 25 -6.29 -21.52 -20.40
N LEU A 26 -5.85 -21.22 -19.20
CA LEU A 26 -5.21 -22.18 -18.30
C LEU A 26 -6.16 -22.86 -17.33
N PHE A 27 -7.23 -22.18 -16.91
CA PHE A 27 -8.11 -22.58 -15.83
C PHE A 27 -9.60 -22.54 -16.26
N ASP A 28 -10.47 -23.15 -15.47
CA ASP A 28 -11.91 -22.88 -15.46
C ASP A 28 -12.14 -21.60 -14.62
N ALA A 29 -11.88 -20.46 -15.26
CA ALA A 29 -11.82 -19.16 -14.59
C ALA A 29 -13.20 -18.49 -14.55
N GLN A 30 -13.70 -18.28 -13.34
CA GLN A 30 -14.88 -17.45 -13.08
C GLN A 30 -14.43 -16.01 -12.80
N LEU A 31 -14.56 -15.16 -13.83
CA LEU A 31 -14.11 -13.77 -13.79
C LEU A 31 -15.18 -12.83 -13.24
N ASN A 32 -14.75 -11.70 -12.70
CA ASN A 32 -15.60 -10.58 -12.33
C ASN A 32 -15.59 -9.52 -13.45
N ILE A 33 -16.57 -9.56 -14.33
CA ILE A 33 -16.58 -8.76 -15.56
C ILE A 33 -16.91 -7.27 -15.29
N ASP A 34 -17.79 -7.02 -14.33
CA ASP A 34 -18.29 -5.68 -13.99
C ASP A 34 -17.48 -4.96 -12.91
N ASP A 35 -16.44 -5.63 -12.37
CA ASP A 35 -15.57 -5.15 -11.29
C ASP A 35 -16.32 -4.77 -10.00
N SER A 36 -17.53 -5.25 -9.80
CA SER A 36 -18.28 -5.01 -8.56
C SER A 36 -17.62 -5.71 -7.37
N PRO A 37 -17.43 -5.05 -6.22
CA PRO A 37 -16.96 -5.71 -5.00
C PRO A 37 -17.88 -6.88 -4.64
N ARG A 38 -17.29 -8.03 -4.33
CA ARG A 38 -18.07 -9.21 -3.92
C ARG A 38 -18.58 -9.07 -2.50
N SER A 39 -19.85 -9.38 -2.33
CA SER A 39 -20.49 -9.44 -1.01
C SER A 39 -20.02 -10.67 -0.22
N MET A 40 -20.17 -10.64 1.11
CA MET A 40 -19.82 -11.79 1.96
C MET A 40 -20.55 -13.08 1.58
N PRO A 41 -21.87 -13.08 1.19
CA PRO A 41 -22.53 -14.29 0.67
C PRO A 41 -21.89 -14.83 -0.61
N GLU A 42 -21.50 -13.97 -1.57
CA GLU A 42 -20.82 -14.41 -2.80
C GLU A 42 -19.44 -15.01 -2.51
N LEU A 43 -18.69 -14.41 -1.57
CA LEU A 43 -17.40 -14.96 -1.13
C LEU A 43 -17.59 -16.30 -0.41
N ALA A 44 -18.65 -16.46 0.39
CA ALA A 44 -19.00 -17.72 1.05
C ALA A 44 -19.32 -18.83 0.04
N GLU A 45 -20.07 -18.54 -1.02
CA GLU A 45 -20.32 -19.47 -2.12
C GLU A 45 -19.01 -19.81 -2.87
N ALA A 46 -18.18 -18.80 -3.13
CA ALA A 46 -16.90 -18.99 -3.82
C ALA A 46 -15.97 -19.94 -3.06
N VAL A 47 -15.79 -19.77 -1.74
CA VAL A 47 -14.92 -20.66 -0.94
C VAL A 47 -15.49 -22.07 -0.80
N GLN A 48 -16.81 -22.26 -0.98
CA GLN A 48 -17.44 -23.58 -0.96
C GLN A 48 -17.34 -24.30 -2.30
N THR A 49 -17.12 -23.62 -3.42
CA THR A 49 -17.26 -24.22 -4.75
C THR A 49 -16.01 -24.17 -5.61
N ALA A 50 -15.06 -23.27 -5.33
CA ALA A 50 -13.83 -23.11 -6.09
C ALA A 50 -12.69 -24.00 -5.57
N ASP A 51 -11.78 -24.41 -6.45
CA ASP A 51 -10.52 -25.05 -6.10
C ASP A 51 -9.48 -24.01 -5.65
N VAL A 52 -9.55 -22.81 -6.26
CA VAL A 52 -8.66 -21.67 -6.00
C VAL A 52 -9.48 -20.39 -5.89
N LEU A 53 -9.22 -19.61 -4.84
CA LEU A 53 -9.72 -18.23 -4.70
C LEU A 53 -8.62 -17.24 -5.04
N VAL A 54 -8.93 -16.23 -5.86
CA VAL A 54 -8.04 -15.11 -6.19
C VAL A 54 -8.66 -13.81 -5.65
N PRO A 55 -8.42 -13.48 -4.37
CA PRO A 55 -8.93 -12.26 -3.76
C PRO A 55 -7.97 -11.08 -4.00
N THR A 56 -8.48 -9.86 -3.75
CA THR A 56 -7.71 -8.62 -3.70
C THR A 56 -7.72 -8.01 -2.30
N VAL A 57 -7.03 -6.89 -2.10
CA VAL A 57 -6.92 -6.21 -0.79
C VAL A 57 -8.25 -5.71 -0.21
N THR A 58 -9.28 -5.62 -1.05
CA THR A 58 -10.61 -5.16 -0.62
C THR A 58 -11.50 -6.30 -0.10
N ASP A 59 -11.10 -7.55 -0.30
CA ASP A 59 -11.87 -8.72 0.12
C ASP A 59 -11.49 -9.13 1.54
N ARG A 60 -12.46 -9.27 2.42
CA ARG A 60 -12.23 -9.72 3.78
C ARG A 60 -12.27 -11.24 3.85
N ILE A 61 -11.11 -11.88 3.90
CA ILE A 61 -10.95 -13.34 3.97
C ILE A 61 -10.56 -13.73 5.40
N ASP A 62 -11.49 -13.50 6.31
CA ASP A 62 -11.31 -13.76 7.75
C ASP A 62 -11.50 -15.25 8.12
N ALA A 63 -11.24 -15.58 9.38
CA ALA A 63 -11.41 -16.93 9.90
C ALA A 63 -12.84 -17.47 9.69
N ALA A 64 -13.85 -16.62 9.88
CA ALA A 64 -15.26 -17.03 9.75
C ALA A 64 -15.61 -17.44 8.31
N LEU A 65 -15.07 -16.74 7.31
CA LEU A 65 -15.21 -17.12 5.90
C LEU A 65 -14.43 -18.39 5.58
N ILE A 66 -13.18 -18.48 6.04
CA ILE A 66 -12.30 -19.66 5.82
C ILE A 66 -12.91 -20.92 6.43
N GLU A 67 -13.57 -20.83 7.59
CA GLU A 67 -14.25 -21.98 8.19
C GLU A 67 -15.39 -22.54 7.32
N GLN A 68 -15.98 -21.75 6.45
CA GLN A 68 -17.03 -22.16 5.50
C GLN A 68 -16.44 -22.80 4.23
N ALA A 69 -15.12 -22.78 4.05
CA ALA A 69 -14.49 -23.32 2.85
C ALA A 69 -14.76 -24.82 2.69
N GLY A 70 -15.18 -25.18 1.49
CA GLY A 70 -15.38 -26.58 1.09
C GLY A 70 -14.06 -27.34 0.98
N PRO A 71 -14.12 -28.69 0.94
CA PRO A 71 -12.93 -29.54 0.92
C PRO A 71 -12.07 -29.38 -0.34
N GLN A 72 -12.63 -28.84 -1.42
CA GLN A 72 -11.94 -28.60 -2.71
C GLN A 72 -11.08 -27.33 -2.69
N LEU A 73 -11.37 -26.33 -1.85
CA LEU A 73 -10.54 -25.12 -1.77
C LEU A 73 -9.18 -25.44 -1.13
N LYS A 74 -8.12 -25.34 -1.92
CA LYS A 74 -6.76 -25.70 -1.49
C LYS A 74 -5.77 -24.53 -1.58
N LEU A 75 -6.13 -23.47 -2.33
CA LEU A 75 -5.26 -22.34 -2.55
C LEU A 75 -6.04 -21.03 -2.51
N ILE A 76 -5.52 -20.07 -1.77
CA ILE A 76 -5.87 -18.65 -1.86
C ILE A 76 -4.67 -17.94 -2.50
N ALA A 77 -4.80 -17.56 -3.77
CA ALA A 77 -3.75 -16.91 -4.54
C ALA A 77 -4.02 -15.40 -4.62
N SER A 78 -3.65 -14.66 -3.58
CA SER A 78 -3.99 -13.24 -3.46
C SER A 78 -3.32 -12.39 -4.52
N PHE A 79 -4.11 -11.56 -5.19
CA PHE A 79 -3.66 -10.50 -6.09
C PHE A 79 -3.28 -9.26 -5.26
N SER A 80 -2.26 -9.42 -4.40
CA SER A 80 -1.80 -8.40 -3.47
C SER A 80 -0.38 -8.68 -2.98
N ASN A 81 0.33 -7.64 -2.55
CA ASN A 81 1.61 -7.81 -1.84
C ASN A 81 1.40 -8.05 -0.34
N GLY A 82 0.53 -7.26 0.31
CA GLY A 82 0.11 -7.47 1.69
C GLY A 82 -0.91 -8.60 1.81
N THR A 83 -0.99 -9.22 2.99
CA THR A 83 -1.95 -10.31 3.29
C THR A 83 -2.74 -10.04 4.56
N ASP A 84 -2.78 -8.80 5.01
CA ASP A 84 -3.48 -8.32 6.20
C ASP A 84 -5.01 -8.51 6.12
N HIS A 85 -5.56 -8.64 4.92
CA HIS A 85 -6.97 -8.95 4.65
C HIS A 85 -7.31 -10.46 4.69
N ILE A 86 -6.31 -11.34 4.90
CA ILE A 86 -6.47 -12.81 4.91
C ILE A 86 -6.00 -13.36 6.26
N ASP A 87 -6.84 -14.15 6.92
CA ASP A 87 -6.42 -14.93 8.09
C ASP A 87 -5.58 -16.15 7.64
N VAL A 88 -4.27 -15.91 7.50
CA VAL A 88 -3.30 -16.92 7.05
C VAL A 88 -3.22 -18.12 8.01
N GLU A 89 -3.43 -17.88 9.30
CA GLU A 89 -3.40 -18.94 10.32
C GLU A 89 -4.63 -19.84 10.23
N ALA A 90 -5.81 -19.27 10.05
CA ALA A 90 -7.03 -20.04 9.81
C ALA A 90 -6.91 -20.88 8.52
N ALA A 91 -6.40 -20.27 7.44
CA ALA A 91 -6.16 -20.98 6.18
C ALA A 91 -5.21 -22.17 6.37
N ALA A 92 -4.11 -21.97 7.10
CA ALA A 92 -3.15 -23.04 7.40
C ALA A 92 -3.76 -24.18 8.23
N ARG A 93 -4.59 -23.88 9.24
CA ARG A 93 -5.32 -24.90 10.03
C ARG A 93 -6.25 -25.75 9.16
N LYS A 94 -6.86 -25.17 8.12
CA LYS A 94 -7.71 -25.89 7.15
C LYS A 94 -6.91 -26.57 6.03
N GLY A 95 -5.59 -26.49 6.03
CA GLY A 95 -4.74 -27.03 4.98
C GLY A 95 -4.84 -26.27 3.66
N ILE A 96 -5.28 -25.00 3.70
CA ILE A 96 -5.33 -24.09 2.55
C ILE A 96 -4.02 -23.32 2.46
N THR A 97 -3.36 -23.40 1.31
CA THR A 97 -2.15 -22.61 1.04
C THR A 97 -2.53 -21.18 0.69
N VAL A 98 -1.79 -20.21 1.23
CA VAL A 98 -1.92 -18.78 0.85
C VAL A 98 -0.68 -18.35 0.09
N THR A 99 -0.86 -17.62 -1.01
CA THR A 99 0.22 -16.99 -1.77
C THR A 99 -0.09 -15.51 -2.03
N ASN A 100 0.94 -14.71 -2.27
CA ASN A 100 0.83 -13.29 -2.59
C ASN A 100 1.71 -12.92 -3.81
N THR A 101 1.79 -11.62 -4.14
CA THR A 101 2.56 -11.12 -5.28
C THR A 101 3.69 -10.18 -4.84
N PRO A 102 4.74 -10.68 -4.16
CA PRO A 102 5.83 -9.84 -3.67
C PRO A 102 6.73 -9.34 -4.81
N ASN A 103 7.41 -8.22 -4.59
CA ASN A 103 8.49 -7.65 -5.42
C ASN A 103 8.07 -6.98 -6.73
N VAL A 104 6.83 -7.04 -7.17
CA VAL A 104 6.40 -6.49 -8.48
C VAL A 104 5.89 -5.05 -8.42
N LEU A 105 5.62 -4.51 -7.22
CA LEU A 105 5.11 -3.14 -7.06
C LEU A 105 6.05 -2.24 -6.26
N THR A 106 7.29 -2.66 -6.07
CA THR A 106 8.26 -1.94 -5.24
C THR A 106 8.60 -0.57 -5.84
N GLU A 107 8.92 -0.56 -7.13
CA GLU A 107 9.32 0.65 -7.83
C GLU A 107 8.13 1.59 -8.03
N ASP A 108 6.97 1.08 -8.44
CA ASP A 108 5.75 1.85 -8.63
C ASP A 108 5.32 2.58 -7.34
N THR A 109 5.31 1.84 -6.22
CA THR A 109 4.96 2.43 -4.92
C THR A 109 6.00 3.46 -4.47
N ALA A 110 7.28 3.22 -4.74
CA ALA A 110 8.34 4.17 -4.42
C ALA A 110 8.23 5.45 -5.27
N ASP A 111 7.88 5.34 -6.55
CA ASP A 111 7.63 6.48 -7.43
C ASP A 111 6.46 7.34 -6.94
N MET A 112 5.34 6.70 -6.59
CA MET A 112 4.17 7.41 -6.04
C MET A 112 4.47 8.03 -4.67
N THR A 113 5.26 7.36 -3.82
CA THR A 113 5.70 7.93 -2.55
C THR A 113 6.51 9.21 -2.78
N MET A 114 7.42 9.21 -3.75
CA MET A 114 8.18 10.41 -4.12
C MET A 114 7.28 11.48 -4.74
N ALA A 115 6.29 11.10 -5.55
CA ALA A 115 5.31 12.04 -6.08
C ALA A 115 4.57 12.79 -4.96
N LEU A 116 4.13 12.07 -3.91
CA LEU A 116 3.51 12.69 -2.73
C LEU A 116 4.50 13.55 -1.92
N ILE A 117 5.76 13.10 -1.75
CA ILE A 117 6.83 13.87 -1.08
C ILE A 117 7.09 15.19 -1.80
N LEU A 118 6.93 15.24 -3.12
CA LEU A 118 7.02 16.45 -3.92
C LEU A 118 5.71 17.24 -3.89
N ALA A 119 4.56 16.58 -4.04
CA ALA A 119 3.26 17.23 -4.22
C ALA A 119 2.84 18.06 -3.01
N VAL A 120 3.02 17.52 -1.79
CA VAL A 120 2.54 18.19 -0.57
C VAL A 120 3.29 19.49 -0.30
N PRO A 121 4.64 19.53 -0.14
CA PRO A 121 5.35 20.76 0.16
C PRO A 121 5.29 21.76 -0.99
N ARG A 122 5.08 21.32 -2.23
CA ARG A 122 5.01 22.17 -3.41
C ARG A 122 3.57 22.57 -3.79
N ARG A 123 2.57 22.18 -2.99
CA ARG A 123 1.15 22.54 -3.14
C ARG A 123 0.59 22.16 -4.52
N LEU A 124 1.04 21.01 -5.09
CA LEU A 124 0.68 20.63 -6.46
C LEU A 124 -0.83 20.41 -6.62
N GLY A 125 -1.49 19.74 -5.67
CA GLY A 125 -2.93 19.51 -5.73
C GLY A 125 -3.75 20.82 -5.67
N GLU A 126 -3.30 21.80 -4.91
CA GLU A 126 -3.94 23.12 -4.85
C GLU A 126 -3.71 23.88 -6.15
N GLY A 127 -2.46 23.91 -6.66
CA GLY A 127 -2.13 24.59 -7.90
C GLY A 127 -2.89 24.05 -9.11
N ALA A 128 -3.07 22.72 -9.18
CA ALA A 128 -3.88 22.10 -10.23
C ALA A 128 -5.34 22.56 -10.16
N ARG A 129 -5.95 22.56 -8.96
CA ARG A 129 -7.34 23.00 -8.77
C ARG A 129 -7.58 24.49 -9.07
N VAL A 130 -6.58 25.35 -8.86
CA VAL A 130 -6.72 26.76 -9.25
C VAL A 130 -7.07 26.89 -10.73
N LEU A 131 -6.40 26.12 -11.60
CA LEU A 131 -6.65 26.21 -13.03
C LEU A 131 -7.92 25.49 -13.49
N THR A 132 -8.28 24.36 -12.84
CA THR A 132 -9.46 23.57 -13.24
C THR A 132 -10.75 24.08 -12.62
N ASP A 133 -10.74 24.45 -11.35
CA ASP A 133 -11.95 24.71 -10.58
C ASP A 133 -12.18 26.24 -10.39
N LYS A 134 -11.10 27.03 -10.38
CA LYS A 134 -11.14 28.45 -10.06
C LYS A 134 -10.18 29.29 -10.92
N PRO A 135 -10.28 29.23 -12.25
CA PRO A 135 -9.33 29.89 -13.15
C PRO A 135 -9.22 31.40 -12.92
N GLY A 136 -10.28 32.04 -12.39
CA GLY A 136 -10.28 33.48 -12.06
C GLY A 136 -9.44 33.88 -10.83
N GLU A 137 -8.98 32.93 -10.01
CA GLU A 137 -8.08 33.19 -8.89
C GLU A 137 -6.64 33.45 -9.35
N TRP A 138 -6.28 33.06 -10.57
CA TRP A 138 -4.94 33.29 -11.10
C TRP A 138 -4.85 34.57 -11.91
N ALA A 139 -4.34 35.62 -11.27
CA ALA A 139 -4.11 36.95 -11.91
C ALA A 139 -2.71 37.10 -12.55
N GLY A 140 -2.00 35.97 -12.79
CA GLY A 140 -0.64 35.97 -13.33
C GLY A 140 0.42 35.63 -12.26
N TRP A 141 1.69 35.64 -12.69
CA TRP A 141 2.81 35.32 -11.79
C TRP A 141 2.96 36.38 -10.68
N SER A 142 3.18 35.92 -9.45
CA SER A 142 3.47 36.79 -8.31
C SER A 142 4.57 36.18 -7.43
N PRO A 143 5.52 37.00 -6.90
CA PRO A 143 6.65 36.48 -6.10
C PRO A 143 6.22 35.94 -4.74
N THR A 144 5.02 36.20 -4.27
CA THR A 144 4.52 35.79 -2.95
C THR A 144 3.33 34.86 -3.00
N TRP A 145 2.83 34.50 -4.19
CA TRP A 145 1.66 33.65 -4.36
C TRP A 145 2.05 32.18 -4.52
N MET A 146 1.28 31.26 -3.93
CA MET A 146 1.45 29.80 -4.00
C MET A 146 2.82 29.30 -3.51
N LEU A 147 3.44 30.02 -2.57
CA LEU A 147 4.73 29.61 -2.02
C LEU A 147 4.63 28.25 -1.31
N GLY A 148 5.46 27.32 -1.76
CA GLY A 148 5.70 26.03 -1.12
C GLY A 148 7.06 25.97 -0.41
N ARG A 149 7.48 24.77 -0.04
CA ARG A 149 8.77 24.55 0.62
C ARG A 149 9.69 23.69 -0.25
N ARG A 150 10.98 23.98 -0.17
CA ARG A 150 12.04 23.17 -0.81
C ARG A 150 12.25 21.90 -0.03
N ILE A 151 12.44 20.75 -0.75
CA ILE A 151 12.80 19.49 -0.13
C ILE A 151 14.32 19.22 -0.13
N HIS A 152 15.06 19.75 -1.12
CA HIS A 152 16.51 19.60 -1.21
C HIS A 152 17.20 20.08 0.10
N GLY A 153 18.14 19.28 0.60
CA GLY A 153 18.84 19.54 1.87
C GLY A 153 18.02 19.22 3.12
N LYS A 154 16.82 18.65 2.99
CA LYS A 154 15.97 18.22 4.11
C LYS A 154 16.27 16.80 4.53
N ARG A 155 15.83 16.43 5.75
CA ARG A 155 15.98 15.10 6.33
C ARG A 155 14.69 14.32 6.12
N ILE A 156 14.77 13.15 5.49
CA ILE A 156 13.66 12.21 5.40
C ILE A 156 13.85 11.08 6.43
N GLY A 157 12.81 10.81 7.21
CA GLY A 157 12.72 9.67 8.13
C GLY A 157 11.87 8.56 7.53
N ILE A 158 12.49 7.44 7.20
CA ILE A 158 11.80 6.28 6.62
C ILE A 158 11.43 5.32 7.75
N VAL A 159 10.13 5.17 8.00
CA VAL A 159 9.59 4.20 8.96
C VAL A 159 9.34 2.90 8.21
N GLY A 160 10.29 1.96 8.32
CA GLY A 160 10.25 0.71 7.56
C GLY A 160 11.14 0.72 6.32
N MET A 161 12.47 0.54 6.50
CA MET A 161 13.46 0.41 5.42
C MET A 161 13.48 -1.03 4.88
N GLY A 162 12.32 -1.51 4.39
CA GLY A 162 12.17 -2.71 3.60
C GLY A 162 12.45 -2.44 2.11
N ARG A 163 11.96 -3.30 1.21
CA ARG A 163 12.14 -3.12 -0.24
C ARG A 163 11.66 -1.76 -0.73
N ILE A 164 10.41 -1.39 -0.41
CA ILE A 164 9.83 -0.10 -0.82
C ILE A 164 10.58 1.06 -0.15
N GLY A 165 10.78 0.99 1.18
CA GLY A 165 11.51 2.05 1.90
C GLY A 165 12.92 2.28 1.35
N THR A 166 13.65 1.22 0.97
CA THR A 166 14.96 1.32 0.31
C THR A 166 14.87 1.96 -1.08
N ALA A 167 13.86 1.60 -1.87
CA ALA A 167 13.63 2.21 -3.18
C ALA A 167 13.24 3.70 -3.07
N VAL A 168 12.44 4.07 -2.06
CA VAL A 168 12.16 5.47 -1.71
C VAL A 168 13.44 6.20 -1.30
N ALA A 169 14.27 5.58 -0.46
CA ALA A 169 15.54 6.17 0.00
C ALA A 169 16.48 6.50 -1.16
N ARG A 170 16.64 5.58 -2.15
CA ARG A 170 17.45 5.83 -3.36
C ARG A 170 16.98 7.05 -4.12
N ARG A 171 15.67 7.17 -4.33
CA ARG A 171 15.06 8.32 -5.00
C ARG A 171 15.24 9.61 -4.19
N ALA A 172 14.95 9.54 -2.91
CA ALA A 172 15.08 10.68 -2.00
C ALA A 172 16.52 11.21 -1.95
N LYS A 173 17.52 10.32 -1.91
CA LYS A 173 18.95 10.68 -2.00
C LYS A 173 19.26 11.43 -3.30
N ALA A 174 18.73 10.98 -4.44
CA ALA A 174 18.92 11.64 -5.73
C ALA A 174 18.28 13.05 -5.78
N PHE A 175 17.23 13.29 -4.98
CA PHE A 175 16.64 14.61 -4.78
C PHE A 175 17.36 15.47 -3.73
N GLY A 176 18.47 14.98 -3.18
CA GLY A 176 19.32 15.72 -2.22
C GLY A 176 18.76 15.71 -0.80
N LEU A 177 17.96 14.73 -0.41
CA LEU A 177 17.55 14.54 0.98
C LEU A 177 18.58 13.69 1.74
N SER A 178 18.79 14.03 3.02
CA SER A 178 19.55 13.16 3.95
C SER A 178 18.66 12.04 4.44
N ILE A 179 19.13 10.80 4.34
CA ILE A 179 18.36 9.60 4.64
C ILE A 179 18.52 9.21 6.10
N HIS A 180 17.41 9.16 6.83
CA HIS A 180 17.29 8.64 8.19
C HIS A 180 16.25 7.53 8.18
N TYR A 181 16.42 6.50 9.00
CA TYR A 181 15.45 5.42 9.04
C TYR A 181 15.34 4.77 10.42
N HIS A 182 14.18 4.16 10.65
CA HIS A 182 13.90 3.31 11.78
C HIS A 182 13.32 1.97 11.32
N ASN A 183 13.90 0.89 11.82
CA ASN A 183 13.46 -0.49 11.67
C ASN A 183 13.58 -1.23 12.99
N ARG A 184 12.85 -2.33 13.14
CA ARG A 184 13.05 -3.30 14.25
C ARG A 184 14.47 -3.90 14.25
N LYS A 185 15.04 -4.07 13.08
CA LYS A 185 16.44 -4.53 12.88
C LYS A 185 17.10 -3.60 11.87
N ARG A 186 18.33 -3.26 12.14
CA ARG A 186 19.17 -2.48 11.23
C ARG A 186 19.30 -3.19 9.88
N VAL A 187 19.29 -2.45 8.79
CA VAL A 187 19.52 -3.02 7.45
C VAL A 187 20.99 -3.42 7.26
N ASN A 188 21.28 -4.09 6.15
CA ASN A 188 22.66 -4.48 5.81
C ASN A 188 23.57 -3.22 5.73
N PRO A 189 24.78 -3.25 6.31
CA PRO A 189 25.74 -2.15 6.21
C PRO A 189 25.96 -1.64 4.79
N ALA A 190 26.06 -2.54 3.80
CA ALA A 190 26.20 -2.14 2.40
C ALA A 190 25.04 -1.26 1.87
N THR A 191 23.83 -1.49 2.37
CA THR A 191 22.67 -0.65 2.03
C THR A 191 22.74 0.71 2.73
N GLU A 192 23.21 0.76 3.97
CA GLU A 192 23.43 2.03 4.69
C GLU A 192 24.52 2.87 4.01
N ASP A 193 25.62 2.23 3.64
CA ASP A 193 26.75 2.90 2.95
C ASP A 193 26.30 3.43 1.57
N GLU A 194 25.59 2.61 0.77
CA GLU A 194 25.01 3.03 -0.51
C GLU A 194 24.16 4.29 -0.38
N LEU A 195 23.31 4.30 0.64
CA LEU A 195 22.33 5.35 0.87
C LEU A 195 22.82 6.50 1.74
N GLU A 196 24.01 6.38 2.34
CA GLU A 196 24.52 7.26 3.40
C GLU A 196 23.46 7.43 4.51
N ALA A 197 22.78 6.32 4.86
CA ALA A 197 21.61 6.33 5.71
C ALA A 197 21.97 6.25 7.19
N THR A 198 21.34 7.09 8.00
CA THR A 198 21.49 7.09 9.46
C THR A 198 20.39 6.22 10.09
N TYR A 199 20.80 5.15 10.78
CA TYR A 199 19.88 4.33 11.58
C TYR A 199 19.52 5.01 12.90
N TRP A 200 18.25 4.93 13.27
CA TRP A 200 17.73 5.36 14.55
C TRP A 200 17.14 4.17 15.30
N GLU A 201 17.72 3.82 16.44
CA GLU A 201 17.15 2.80 17.32
C GLU A 201 15.81 3.28 17.92
N SER A 202 15.71 4.57 18.24
CA SER A 202 14.50 5.19 18.74
C SER A 202 13.74 5.91 17.62
N LEU A 203 12.54 5.41 17.29
CA LEU A 203 11.61 6.09 16.40
C LEU A 203 11.28 7.52 16.88
N ASP A 204 11.07 7.68 18.19
CA ASP A 204 10.72 8.97 18.79
C ASP A 204 11.82 10.02 18.57
N GLN A 205 13.09 9.62 18.72
CA GLN A 205 14.22 10.52 18.47
C GLN A 205 14.35 10.89 16.98
N MET A 206 14.07 9.97 16.07
CA MET A 206 14.05 10.24 14.64
C MET A 206 12.95 11.26 14.31
N LEU A 207 11.71 10.99 14.76
CA LEU A 207 10.54 11.84 14.46
C LEU A 207 10.75 13.29 14.91
N ALA A 208 11.40 13.52 16.06
CA ALA A 208 11.70 14.86 16.57
C ALA A 208 12.71 15.65 15.70
N ARG A 209 13.38 14.99 14.75
CA ARG A 209 14.52 15.61 14.01
C ARG A 209 14.33 15.68 12.50
N VAL A 210 13.43 14.87 11.93
CA VAL A 210 13.25 14.81 10.48
C VAL A 210 12.25 15.84 9.97
N ASP A 211 12.40 16.25 8.73
CA ASP A 211 11.54 17.23 8.06
C ASP A 211 10.41 16.55 7.27
N ILE A 212 10.62 15.29 6.87
CA ILE A 212 9.64 14.49 6.14
C ILE A 212 9.63 13.09 6.74
N VAL A 213 8.44 12.54 6.99
CA VAL A 213 8.26 11.14 7.42
C VAL A 213 7.59 10.37 6.30
N SER A 214 8.22 9.26 5.89
CA SER A 214 7.64 8.30 4.93
C SER A 214 7.35 6.98 5.63
N VAL A 215 6.08 6.55 5.60
CA VAL A 215 5.60 5.31 6.19
C VAL A 215 5.67 4.20 5.15
N ASN A 216 6.49 3.16 5.42
CA ASN A 216 6.73 2.04 4.51
C ASN A 216 6.73 0.69 5.24
N CYS A 217 6.26 0.63 6.48
CA CYS A 217 6.14 -0.60 7.25
C CYS A 217 4.76 -1.27 7.01
N PRO A 218 4.66 -2.61 7.15
CA PRO A 218 3.38 -3.30 7.03
C PRO A 218 2.45 -3.01 8.20
N SER A 219 1.13 -3.20 8.02
CA SER A 219 0.17 -3.27 9.11
C SER A 219 0.31 -4.61 9.84
N THR A 220 0.47 -4.53 11.13
CA THR A 220 0.53 -5.65 12.09
C THR A 220 0.04 -5.15 13.44
N PRO A 221 -0.31 -6.02 14.40
CA PRO A 221 -0.65 -5.58 15.75
C PRO A 221 0.42 -4.68 16.41
N ALA A 222 1.71 -4.87 16.06
CA ALA A 222 2.82 -4.06 16.58
C ALA A 222 2.97 -2.70 15.88
N THR A 223 2.39 -2.52 14.71
CA THR A 223 2.46 -1.28 13.93
C THR A 223 1.12 -0.55 13.85
N PHE A 224 0.05 -1.11 14.42
CA PHE A 224 -1.22 -0.43 14.58
C PHE A 224 -1.04 0.87 15.38
N HIS A 225 -1.45 1.99 14.81
CA HIS A 225 -1.23 3.33 15.35
C HIS A 225 0.23 3.57 15.82
N LEU A 226 1.20 2.99 15.08
CA LEU A 226 2.62 3.22 15.35
C LEU A 226 2.94 4.72 15.43
N LEU A 227 2.35 5.51 14.52
CA LEU A 227 2.34 6.97 14.57
C LEU A 227 1.11 7.46 15.33
N SER A 228 1.10 7.21 16.63
CA SER A 228 0.06 7.63 17.58
C SER A 228 0.05 9.15 17.79
N ALA A 229 -0.99 9.67 18.47
CA ALA A 229 -1.07 11.08 18.85
C ALA A 229 0.20 11.59 19.56
N ARG A 230 0.79 10.77 20.46
CA ARG A 230 2.04 11.10 21.16
C ARG A 230 3.21 11.25 20.19
N ARG A 231 3.35 10.35 19.23
CA ARG A 231 4.43 10.38 18.24
C ARG A 231 4.26 11.47 17.21
N LEU A 232 3.04 11.71 16.74
CA LEU A 232 2.73 12.84 15.85
C LEU A 232 3.05 14.18 16.49
N ALA A 233 2.89 14.31 17.81
CA ALA A 233 3.24 15.52 18.56
C ALA A 233 4.77 15.77 18.67
N LEU A 234 5.62 14.79 18.33
CA LEU A 234 7.08 14.97 18.28
C LEU A 234 7.55 15.62 16.99
N LEU A 235 6.72 15.61 15.95
CA LEU A 235 7.05 16.18 14.64
C LEU A 235 7.21 17.70 14.72
N GLN A 236 8.12 18.25 13.91
CA GLN A 236 8.30 19.68 13.78
C GLN A 236 7.05 20.31 13.11
N PRO A 237 6.68 21.57 13.44
CA PRO A 237 5.58 22.25 12.78
C PRO A 237 5.77 22.44 11.26
N THR A 238 7.01 22.32 10.79
CA THR A 238 7.37 22.38 9.37
C THR A 238 7.44 21.00 8.69
N ALA A 239 7.22 19.92 9.44
CA ALA A 239 7.34 18.56 8.94
C ALA A 239 6.13 18.14 8.07
N TYR A 240 6.38 17.19 7.17
CA TYR A 240 5.38 16.54 6.33
C TYR A 240 5.34 15.04 6.60
N LEU A 241 4.16 14.45 6.50
CA LEU A 241 3.96 13.00 6.63
C LEU A 241 3.44 12.45 5.30
N VAL A 242 4.04 11.35 4.82
CA VAL A 242 3.58 10.62 3.63
C VAL A 242 3.33 9.16 4.00
N ASN A 243 2.13 8.66 3.68
CA ASN A 243 1.74 7.28 3.93
C ASN A 243 1.22 6.62 2.65
N THR A 244 1.98 5.67 2.13
CA THR A 244 1.64 4.78 1.01
C THR A 244 1.68 3.30 1.42
N ALA A 245 1.67 3.02 2.73
CA ALA A 245 1.73 1.67 3.29
C ALA A 245 0.34 1.14 3.67
N ARG A 246 -0.15 1.49 4.86
CA ARG A 246 -1.50 1.17 5.35
C ARG A 246 -2.01 2.31 6.24
N GLY A 247 -3.30 2.58 6.16
CA GLY A 247 -3.93 3.69 6.90
C GLY A 247 -3.80 3.56 8.40
N ASP A 248 -4.04 2.37 8.94
CA ASP A 248 -4.03 2.04 10.36
C ASP A 248 -2.64 2.10 11.06
N VAL A 249 -1.56 2.28 10.31
CA VAL A 249 -0.23 2.57 10.88
C VAL A 249 -0.16 3.97 11.49
N VAL A 250 -1.01 4.87 11.04
CA VAL A 250 -1.14 6.24 11.52
C VAL A 250 -2.47 6.40 12.24
N ASP A 251 -2.50 6.93 13.45
CA ASP A 251 -3.72 7.38 14.11
C ASP A 251 -4.33 8.55 13.31
N GLU A 252 -5.30 8.24 12.44
CA GLU A 252 -5.89 9.20 11.51
C GLU A 252 -6.58 10.35 12.23
N ALA A 253 -7.24 10.07 13.36
CA ALA A 253 -7.91 11.11 14.14
C ALA A 253 -6.89 12.10 14.75
N ALA A 254 -5.78 11.59 15.25
CA ALA A 254 -4.68 12.39 15.77
C ALA A 254 -3.98 13.19 14.66
N LEU A 255 -3.76 12.59 13.48
CA LEU A 255 -3.19 13.28 12.32
C LEU A 255 -4.07 14.46 11.88
N ILE A 256 -5.38 14.25 11.77
CA ILE A 256 -6.35 15.32 11.46
C ILE A 256 -6.24 16.45 12.47
N LYS A 257 -6.14 16.13 13.76
CA LYS A 257 -5.99 17.13 14.82
C LYS A 257 -4.69 17.92 14.64
N CYS A 258 -3.56 17.24 14.43
CA CYS A 258 -2.26 17.88 14.21
C CYS A 258 -2.26 18.82 12.99
N LEU A 259 -2.89 18.41 11.89
CA LEU A 259 -3.01 19.23 10.67
C LEU A 259 -3.88 20.48 10.89
N ARG A 260 -5.00 20.33 11.60
CA ARG A 260 -5.91 21.45 11.91
C ARG A 260 -5.26 22.48 12.83
N GLU A 261 -4.50 22.01 13.82
CA GLU A 261 -3.80 22.87 14.79
C GLU A 261 -2.48 23.44 14.23
N GLY A 262 -2.09 23.08 13.00
CA GLY A 262 -0.82 23.52 12.40
C GLY A 262 0.41 22.96 13.07
N ARG A 263 0.30 21.81 13.77
CA ARG A 263 1.43 21.14 14.42
C ARG A 263 2.34 20.43 13.45
N ILE A 264 1.85 20.14 12.24
CA ILE A 264 2.64 19.68 11.09
C ILE A 264 2.19 20.48 9.86
N ALA A 265 3.07 20.61 8.88
CA ALA A 265 2.84 21.44 7.71
C ALA A 265 1.87 20.83 6.69
N GLY A 266 1.81 19.51 6.60
CA GLY A 266 0.92 18.81 5.67
C GLY A 266 1.12 17.30 5.63
N ALA A 267 0.25 16.60 4.88
CA ALA A 267 0.36 15.17 4.67
C ALA A 267 0.00 14.74 3.24
N GLY A 268 0.64 13.67 2.76
CA GLY A 268 0.29 12.96 1.52
C GLY A 268 -0.18 11.54 1.87
N LEU A 269 -1.42 11.21 1.55
CA LEU A 269 -2.02 9.94 1.95
C LEU A 269 -2.58 9.22 0.72
N ASP A 270 -2.10 7.99 0.49
CA ASP A 270 -2.67 7.08 -0.50
C ASP A 270 -3.55 6.01 0.16
N VAL A 271 -3.52 5.92 1.49
CA VAL A 271 -4.21 4.91 2.28
C VAL A 271 -4.90 5.53 3.49
N PHE A 272 -6.01 4.92 3.95
CA PHE A 272 -6.88 5.42 5.02
C PHE A 272 -7.25 4.28 5.98
N GLU A 273 -7.65 4.62 7.23
CA GLU A 273 -8.04 3.60 8.20
C GLU A 273 -9.30 2.81 7.80
N ASN A 274 -10.24 3.45 7.12
CA ASN A 274 -11.57 2.88 6.82
C ASN A 274 -11.84 2.83 5.31
N GLU A 275 -10.88 2.38 4.52
CA GLU A 275 -11.10 2.24 3.08
C GLU A 275 -12.32 1.38 2.72
N PRO A 276 -13.11 1.77 1.71
CA PRO A 276 -12.90 2.90 0.79
C PRO A 276 -13.43 4.24 1.31
N SER A 277 -13.92 4.32 2.54
CA SER A 277 -14.46 5.56 3.12
C SER A 277 -13.33 6.47 3.58
N VAL A 278 -13.27 7.67 2.99
CA VAL A 278 -12.32 8.73 3.40
C VAL A 278 -13.00 9.66 4.41
N ASN A 279 -12.32 9.94 5.51
CA ASN A 279 -12.82 10.83 6.54
C ASN A 279 -13.12 12.24 5.96
N PRO A 280 -14.36 12.77 6.11
CA PRO A 280 -14.74 14.08 5.59
C PRO A 280 -13.83 15.23 6.03
N LYS A 281 -13.22 15.12 7.22
CA LYS A 281 -12.27 16.13 7.72
C LYS A 281 -10.96 16.13 6.92
N LEU A 282 -10.51 14.97 6.43
CA LEU A 282 -9.37 14.90 5.50
C LEU A 282 -9.70 15.54 4.16
N ILE A 283 -10.89 15.29 3.61
CA ILE A 283 -11.37 15.92 2.37
C ILE A 283 -11.38 17.45 2.53
N LYS A 284 -11.88 17.94 3.68
CA LYS A 284 -11.84 19.38 3.97
C LYS A 284 -10.40 19.93 3.98
N LEU A 285 -9.48 19.24 4.66
CA LEU A 285 -8.06 19.64 4.71
C LEU A 285 -7.38 19.58 3.33
N ALA A 286 -7.79 18.66 2.47
CA ALA A 286 -7.32 18.60 1.08
C ALA A 286 -7.80 19.83 0.27
N ASN A 287 -9.04 20.25 0.47
CA ASN A 287 -9.58 21.47 -0.15
C ASN A 287 -8.87 22.75 0.38
N GLU A 288 -8.39 22.74 1.62
CA GLU A 288 -7.57 23.79 2.22
C GLU A 288 -6.09 23.74 1.78
N GLY A 289 -5.69 22.78 0.94
CA GLY A 289 -4.31 22.61 0.46
C GLY A 289 -3.32 22.02 1.47
N LYS A 290 -3.80 21.53 2.63
CA LYS A 290 -2.96 20.95 3.68
C LYS A 290 -2.61 19.48 3.46
N VAL A 291 -3.42 18.76 2.67
CA VAL A 291 -3.22 17.33 2.36
C VAL A 291 -3.39 17.08 0.88
N VAL A 292 -2.66 16.05 0.39
CA VAL A 292 -2.87 15.42 -0.90
C VAL A 292 -3.39 14.02 -0.63
N LEU A 293 -4.57 13.68 -1.19
CA LEU A 293 -5.23 12.39 -1.01
C LEU A 293 -5.25 11.64 -2.34
N LEU A 294 -4.90 10.35 -2.32
CA LEU A 294 -4.97 9.45 -3.46
C LEU A 294 -5.78 8.20 -3.07
N PRO A 295 -6.48 7.54 -4.00
CA PRO A 295 -7.40 6.44 -3.71
C PRO A 295 -6.71 5.06 -3.76
N HIS A 296 -5.68 4.83 -2.94
CA HIS A 296 -4.90 3.58 -2.84
C HIS A 296 -4.37 3.13 -4.21
N MET A 297 -3.70 4.03 -4.91
CA MET A 297 -3.24 3.84 -6.28
C MET A 297 -1.71 3.77 -6.45
N SER A 298 -0.94 3.72 -5.36
CA SER A 298 0.53 3.76 -5.43
C SER A 298 1.15 2.64 -6.27
N SER A 299 0.46 1.52 -6.43
CA SER A 299 0.89 0.40 -7.28
C SER A 299 0.09 0.26 -8.58
N ALA A 300 -0.69 1.28 -8.96
CA ALA A 300 -1.59 1.21 -10.10
C ALA A 300 -0.87 1.62 -11.40
N THR A 301 0.05 0.78 -11.86
CA THR A 301 0.66 0.86 -13.19
C THR A 301 0.17 -0.32 -14.05
N ILE A 302 0.19 -0.17 -15.35
CA ILE A 302 -0.18 -1.25 -16.28
C ILE A 302 0.78 -2.42 -16.09
N GLU A 303 2.07 -2.14 -16.05
CA GLU A 303 3.15 -3.10 -15.89
C GLU A 303 3.04 -3.85 -14.55
N GLY A 304 2.91 -3.11 -13.45
CA GLY A 304 2.80 -3.68 -12.12
C GLY A 304 1.58 -4.58 -11.96
N ARG A 305 0.43 -4.21 -12.54
CA ARG A 305 -0.79 -5.03 -12.50
C ARG A 305 -0.69 -6.30 -13.35
N ILE A 306 -0.01 -6.24 -14.49
CA ILE A 306 0.27 -7.43 -15.32
C ILE A 306 1.24 -8.36 -14.57
N ASP A 307 2.32 -7.83 -14.03
CA ASP A 307 3.32 -8.60 -13.26
C ASP A 307 2.71 -9.28 -12.04
N MET A 308 1.78 -8.60 -11.34
CA MET A 308 1.01 -9.22 -10.26
C MET A 308 0.19 -10.40 -10.76
N GLY A 309 -0.51 -10.25 -11.89
CA GLY A 309 -1.30 -11.30 -12.51
C GLY A 309 -0.46 -12.51 -12.92
N ASP A 310 0.70 -12.28 -13.52
CA ASP A 310 1.63 -13.34 -13.90
C ASP A 310 2.13 -14.12 -12.67
N LYS A 311 2.41 -13.45 -11.55
CA LYS A 311 2.76 -14.14 -10.30
C LYS A 311 1.62 -14.97 -9.75
N VAL A 312 0.39 -14.48 -9.80
CA VAL A 312 -0.80 -15.26 -9.41
C VAL A 312 -0.90 -16.51 -10.27
N ILE A 313 -0.80 -16.40 -11.59
CA ILE A 313 -0.83 -17.53 -12.52
C ILE A 313 0.28 -18.54 -12.22
N ILE A 314 1.51 -18.07 -12.01
CA ILE A 314 2.65 -18.92 -11.65
C ILE A 314 2.38 -19.66 -10.33
N ASN A 315 1.88 -18.99 -9.31
CA ASN A 315 1.55 -19.62 -8.03
C ASN A 315 0.49 -20.70 -8.18
N ILE A 316 -0.59 -20.43 -8.94
CA ILE A 316 -1.67 -21.38 -9.18
C ILE A 316 -1.14 -22.60 -9.95
N ARG A 317 -0.44 -22.39 -11.06
CA ARG A 317 0.12 -23.49 -11.87
C ARG A 317 1.06 -24.37 -11.08
N THR A 318 2.01 -23.76 -10.37
CA THR A 318 2.98 -24.49 -9.55
C THR A 318 2.29 -25.34 -8.50
N PHE A 319 1.22 -24.80 -7.88
CA PHE A 319 0.45 -25.55 -6.88
C PHE A 319 -0.31 -26.72 -7.50
N ILE A 320 -0.98 -26.53 -8.65
CA ILE A 320 -1.77 -27.57 -9.34
C ILE A 320 -0.88 -28.70 -9.86
N ASP A 321 0.35 -28.37 -10.29
CA ASP A 321 1.35 -29.35 -10.71
C ASP A 321 1.95 -30.17 -9.53
N GLY A 322 1.46 -29.92 -8.30
CA GLY A 322 1.87 -30.64 -7.09
C GLY A 322 3.17 -30.10 -6.48
N HIS A 323 3.62 -28.93 -6.90
CA HIS A 323 4.82 -28.28 -6.39
C HIS A 323 4.50 -27.18 -5.39
N ARG A 324 5.50 -26.79 -4.59
CA ARG A 324 5.38 -25.69 -3.64
C ARG A 324 5.39 -24.34 -4.39
N PRO A 325 4.33 -23.52 -4.29
CA PRO A 325 4.31 -22.21 -4.90
C PRO A 325 5.47 -21.31 -4.42
N PRO A 326 6.10 -20.53 -5.32
CA PRO A 326 7.28 -19.72 -4.98
C PRO A 326 6.99 -18.61 -3.99
N ASN A 327 5.76 -18.08 -3.96
CA ASN A 327 5.37 -16.94 -3.12
C ASN A 327 4.41 -17.35 -1.99
N ARG A 328 4.64 -18.52 -1.40
CA ARG A 328 3.83 -18.98 -0.27
C ARG A 328 4.01 -18.09 0.95
N VAL A 329 2.89 -17.68 1.54
CA VAL A 329 2.83 -16.96 2.82
C VAL A 329 2.74 -17.99 3.95
N LEU A 330 3.58 -17.83 4.97
CA LEU A 330 3.60 -18.71 6.14
C LEU A 330 2.97 -18.01 7.33
N PRO A 331 2.23 -18.76 8.20
CA PRO A 331 1.74 -18.23 9.47
C PRO A 331 2.86 -17.65 10.33
N GLY A 332 2.57 -16.62 11.10
CA GLY A 332 3.50 -16.03 12.07
C GLY A 332 4.67 -15.22 11.47
N ARG A 333 4.59 -14.82 10.22
CA ARG A 333 5.61 -13.96 9.57
C ARG A 333 5.16 -12.53 9.34
#